data_e35500be6e626184058363a5efdd6a32
#
_entry.id   e35500be6e626184058363a5efdd6a32
#
_cell.length_a   1.000
_cell.length_b   1.000
_cell.length_c   1.000
_cell.angle_alpha   90.00
_cell.angle_beta   90.00
_cell.angle_gamma   90.00
#
_symmetry.space_group_name_H-M   'P 1'
#
loop_
_entity.id
_entity.type
_entity.pdbx_description
1 polymer ?
#
loop_
_entity_poly.entity_id
_entity_poly.type
_entity_poly.pdbx_seq_one_letter_code
_entity_poly.pdbx_strand_id
1 'polypeptide(L)'
;MDVAELAGRYPRLYHMAHADAWEGIATHGLLSTSSLLDLFEIRGEARAGIESARRADSIVITHPRHGRAVIRDNKPISDAKLARSLVGIDPPDFYRLLNQRVFFWLTEQRLETLLGARAYRNDAQLVITVETERLLDRYSHAVTLSAINSGSTAYRAMPRGEATFVPVEEYDYEGRRRVRGAGGAIAELAVEGGVPDLLELALTAERRCPNGTRQPLWSRRAAGATR
;
A
#
# COMPACT_ATOMS: atom_id res chain seq x y z
N MET A 1 18.25 10.46 -3.01
CA MET A 1 17.83 10.46 -1.58
C MET A 1 18.37 9.21 -0.96
N ASP A 2 18.90 9.25 0.26
CA ASP A 2 19.31 8.03 0.95
C ASP A 2 18.23 7.53 1.94
N VAL A 3 18.44 6.31 2.45
CA VAL A 3 17.51 5.62 3.35
C VAL A 3 17.35 6.35 4.68
N ALA A 4 18.43 6.89 5.24
CA ALA A 4 18.41 7.61 6.52
C ALA A 4 17.67 8.95 6.38
N GLU A 5 17.88 9.65 5.27
CA GLU A 5 17.17 10.89 4.94
C GLU A 5 15.66 10.61 4.80
N LEU A 6 15.27 9.51 4.15
CA LEU A 6 13.86 9.11 4.00
C LEU A 6 13.22 8.84 5.37
N ALA A 7 13.87 8.06 6.25
CA ALA A 7 13.40 7.77 7.59
C ALA A 7 13.27 9.03 8.46
N GLY A 8 14.27 9.91 8.41
CA GLY A 8 14.26 11.17 9.16
C GLY A 8 13.16 12.14 8.72
N ARG A 9 12.84 12.20 7.43
CA ARG A 9 11.78 13.05 6.89
C ARG A 9 10.37 12.49 7.14
N TYR A 10 10.24 11.16 7.08
CA TYR A 10 8.96 10.45 7.18
C TYR A 10 9.07 9.33 8.21
N PRO A 11 9.09 9.63 9.53
CA PRO A 11 9.33 8.64 10.56
C PRO A 11 8.22 7.59 10.68
N ARG A 12 7.06 7.84 10.08
CA ARG A 12 5.90 6.94 10.07
C ARG A 12 5.36 6.77 8.67
N LEU A 13 4.95 5.55 8.36
CA LEU A 13 4.26 5.16 7.14
C LEU A 13 2.86 4.65 7.49
N TYR A 14 1.93 4.86 6.57
CA TYR A 14 0.52 4.52 6.79
C TYR A 14 0.02 3.62 5.67
N HIS A 15 -0.53 2.48 6.04
CA HIS A 15 -1.19 1.56 5.11
C HIS A 15 -2.70 1.56 5.37
N MET A 16 -3.51 1.58 4.31
CA MET A 16 -4.96 1.45 4.39
C MET A 16 -5.43 0.16 3.73
N ALA A 17 -6.08 -0.70 4.50
CA ALA A 17 -6.65 -1.96 4.05
C ALA A 17 -8.18 -2.00 4.27
N HIS A 18 -8.83 -3.06 3.78
CA HIS A 18 -10.24 -3.33 4.09
C HIS A 18 -10.43 -3.51 5.60
N ALA A 19 -11.55 -3.04 6.14
CA ALA A 19 -11.81 -3.07 7.59
C ALA A 19 -11.69 -4.46 8.23
N ASP A 20 -12.01 -5.51 7.47
CA ASP A 20 -11.99 -6.90 7.95
C ASP A 20 -10.70 -7.65 7.58
N ALA A 21 -9.65 -6.95 7.15
CA ALA A 21 -8.39 -7.58 6.75
C ALA A 21 -7.45 -7.86 7.94
N TRP A 22 -7.74 -7.32 9.13
CA TRP A 22 -6.79 -7.36 10.25
C TRP A 22 -6.39 -8.77 10.69
N GLU A 23 -7.35 -9.69 10.79
CA GLU A 23 -7.07 -11.06 11.23
C GLU A 23 -6.07 -11.77 10.31
N GLY A 24 -6.29 -11.68 8.99
CA GLY A 24 -5.39 -12.25 7.99
C GLY A 24 -4.01 -11.57 8.01
N ILE A 25 -3.98 -10.23 8.14
CA ILE A 25 -2.72 -9.47 8.21
C ILE A 25 -1.96 -9.78 9.50
N ALA A 26 -2.63 -9.89 10.64
CA ALA A 26 -1.99 -10.25 11.92
C ALA A 26 -1.40 -11.67 11.90
N THR A 27 -2.02 -12.58 11.12
CA THR A 27 -1.58 -13.98 11.01
C THR A 27 -0.44 -14.17 10.00
N HIS A 28 -0.53 -13.52 8.84
CA HIS A 28 0.35 -13.79 7.70
C HIS A 28 1.31 -12.64 7.35
N GLY A 29 1.21 -11.52 8.07
CA GLY A 29 1.88 -10.27 7.70
C GLY A 29 1.11 -9.49 6.64
N LEU A 30 1.65 -8.34 6.26
CA LEU A 30 1.10 -7.49 5.22
C LEU A 30 1.69 -7.91 3.87
N LEU A 31 1.07 -8.89 3.24
CA LEU A 31 1.51 -9.45 1.97
C LEU A 31 0.93 -8.68 0.78
N SER A 32 1.67 -8.65 -0.32
CA SER A 32 1.16 -8.19 -1.61
C SER A 32 0.02 -9.10 -2.09
N THR A 33 -0.79 -8.63 -3.04
CA THR A 33 -1.84 -9.48 -3.63
C THR A 33 -1.25 -10.74 -4.23
N SER A 34 -0.14 -10.62 -4.98
CA SER A 34 0.55 -11.76 -5.60
C SER A 34 1.02 -12.77 -4.56
N SER A 35 1.66 -12.31 -3.48
CA SER A 35 2.11 -13.16 -2.37
C SER A 35 0.95 -13.81 -1.61
N LEU A 36 -0.19 -13.12 -1.44
CA LEU A 36 -1.41 -13.71 -0.87
C LEU A 36 -1.97 -14.81 -1.78
N LEU A 37 -2.01 -14.59 -3.10
CA LEU A 37 -2.48 -15.59 -4.05
C LEU A 37 -1.58 -16.84 -4.05
N ASP A 38 -0.27 -16.67 -3.88
CA ASP A 38 0.68 -17.77 -3.73
C ASP A 38 0.41 -18.55 -2.44
N LEU A 39 0.31 -17.86 -1.29
CA LEU A 39 0.03 -18.46 0.02
C LEU A 39 -1.30 -19.23 0.04
N PHE A 40 -2.34 -18.67 -0.60
CA PHE A 40 -3.67 -19.28 -0.68
C PHE A 40 -3.83 -20.24 -1.86
N GLU A 41 -2.75 -20.59 -2.54
CA GLU A 41 -2.69 -21.56 -3.65
C GLU A 41 -3.66 -21.25 -4.81
N ILE A 42 -3.98 -19.95 -5.01
CA ILE A 42 -4.86 -19.50 -6.10
C ILE A 42 -4.06 -19.41 -7.40
N ARG A 43 -4.51 -20.11 -8.44
CA ARG A 43 -3.79 -20.29 -9.72
C ARG A 43 -4.73 -20.11 -10.91
N GLY A 44 -4.14 -20.15 -12.12
CA GLY A 44 -4.88 -20.16 -13.38
C GLY A 44 -5.74 -18.94 -13.60
N GLU A 45 -6.92 -19.13 -14.16
CA GLU A 45 -7.86 -18.04 -14.49
C GLU A 45 -8.35 -17.26 -13.27
N ALA A 46 -8.56 -17.93 -12.13
CA ALA A 46 -8.96 -17.27 -10.88
C ALA A 46 -7.90 -16.28 -10.43
N ARG A 47 -6.61 -16.66 -10.49
CA ARG A 47 -5.48 -15.75 -10.21
C ARG A 47 -5.43 -14.60 -11.22
N ALA A 48 -5.50 -14.90 -12.50
CA ALA A 48 -5.43 -13.89 -13.55
C ALA A 48 -6.55 -12.83 -13.40
N GLY A 49 -7.76 -13.25 -13.08
CA GLY A 49 -8.90 -12.37 -12.83
C GLY A 49 -8.70 -11.41 -11.65
N ILE A 50 -7.90 -11.81 -10.65
CA ILE A 50 -7.58 -10.97 -9.48
C ILE A 50 -6.36 -10.09 -9.74
N GLU A 51 -5.29 -10.66 -10.31
CA GLU A 51 -3.96 -10.05 -10.36
C GLU A 51 -3.76 -9.14 -11.57
N SER A 52 -4.41 -9.44 -12.71
CA SER A 52 -4.20 -8.73 -13.99
C SER A 52 -5.38 -7.91 -14.48
N ALA A 53 -6.38 -7.69 -13.62
CA ALA A 53 -7.58 -6.94 -13.95
C ALA A 53 -7.98 -5.95 -12.85
N ARG A 54 -8.86 -5.00 -13.22
CA ARG A 54 -9.46 -4.08 -12.26
C ARG A 54 -10.41 -4.82 -11.32
N ARG A 55 -10.24 -4.60 -10.02
CA ARG A 55 -11.18 -5.06 -8.99
C ARG A 55 -12.12 -3.92 -8.59
N ALA A 56 -13.38 -4.03 -8.97
CA ALA A 56 -14.40 -3.06 -8.57
C ALA A 56 -14.73 -3.15 -7.07
N ASP A 57 -14.62 -4.34 -6.51
CA ASP A 57 -14.92 -4.64 -5.11
C ASP A 57 -13.78 -5.45 -4.48
N SER A 58 -13.69 -5.42 -3.15
CA SER A 58 -12.75 -6.25 -2.41
C SER A 58 -13.16 -7.72 -2.51
N ILE A 59 -12.17 -8.61 -2.59
CA ILE A 59 -12.35 -10.05 -2.77
C ILE A 59 -11.94 -10.76 -1.49
N VAL A 60 -12.84 -11.60 -0.97
CA VAL A 60 -12.54 -12.53 0.12
C VAL A 60 -11.98 -13.81 -0.47
N ILE A 61 -10.83 -14.24 0.02
CA ILE A 61 -10.22 -15.54 -0.29
C ILE A 61 -10.16 -16.39 0.98
N THR A 62 -10.29 -17.69 0.82
CA THR A 62 -10.25 -18.66 1.93
C THR A 62 -9.39 -19.84 1.58
N HIS A 63 -8.72 -20.40 2.59
CA HIS A 63 -7.92 -21.60 2.45
C HIS A 63 -8.02 -22.45 3.72
N PRO A 64 -8.10 -23.80 3.65
CA PRO A 64 -8.28 -24.66 4.84
C PRO A 64 -7.21 -24.48 5.91
N ARG A 65 -5.96 -24.21 5.52
CA ARG A 65 -4.82 -24.03 6.45
C ARG A 65 -4.56 -22.56 6.80
N HIS A 66 -4.92 -21.63 5.90
CA HIS A 66 -4.56 -20.21 6.04
C HIS A 66 -5.76 -19.32 6.43
N GLY A 67 -6.94 -19.94 6.63
CA GLY A 67 -8.13 -19.21 7.04
C GLY A 67 -8.64 -18.25 5.95
N ARG A 68 -8.87 -17.00 6.32
CA ARG A 68 -9.50 -15.98 5.50
C ARG A 68 -8.59 -14.77 5.32
N ALA A 69 -8.53 -14.26 4.10
CA ALA A 69 -7.90 -12.96 3.81
C ALA A 69 -8.78 -12.11 2.90
N VAL A 70 -8.57 -10.80 2.90
CA VAL A 70 -9.29 -9.84 2.07
C VAL A 70 -8.32 -9.11 1.16
N ILE A 71 -8.48 -9.31 -0.14
CA ILE A 71 -7.78 -8.56 -1.18
C ILE A 71 -8.60 -7.30 -1.46
N ARG A 72 -8.00 -6.14 -1.26
CA ARG A 72 -8.68 -4.87 -1.44
C ARG A 72 -8.96 -4.57 -2.92
N ASP A 73 -10.04 -3.84 -3.15
CA ASP A 73 -10.39 -3.25 -4.45
C ASP A 73 -9.33 -2.25 -4.95
N ASN A 74 -9.44 -1.90 -6.24
CA ASN A 74 -8.70 -0.82 -6.86
C ASN A 74 -9.65 0.16 -7.58
N LYS A 75 -10.79 0.47 -6.91
CA LYS A 75 -11.87 1.36 -7.40
C LYS A 75 -11.39 2.67 -8.05
N PRO A 76 -10.35 3.37 -7.53
CA PRO A 76 -9.90 4.62 -8.12
C PRO A 76 -9.28 4.51 -9.52
N ILE A 77 -9.05 3.30 -10.02
CA ILE A 77 -8.54 3.09 -11.38
C ILE A 77 -9.72 3.01 -12.36
N SER A 78 -9.62 3.76 -13.46
CA SER A 78 -10.47 3.62 -14.65
C SER A 78 -9.63 3.00 -15.75
N ASP A 79 -10.06 1.85 -16.30
CA ASP A 79 -9.32 1.13 -17.34
C ASP A 79 -9.05 2.01 -18.57
N ALA A 80 -10.03 2.79 -19.01
CA ALA A 80 -9.87 3.69 -20.15
C ALA A 80 -8.85 4.82 -19.91
N LYS A 81 -8.77 5.36 -18.69
CA LYS A 81 -7.77 6.36 -18.32
C LYS A 81 -6.40 5.71 -18.11
N LEU A 82 -6.37 4.51 -17.53
CA LEU A 82 -5.15 3.73 -17.34
C LEU A 82 -4.49 3.45 -18.69
N ALA A 83 -5.20 2.83 -19.62
CA ALA A 83 -4.67 2.47 -20.94
C ALA A 83 -4.03 3.68 -21.66
N ARG A 84 -4.62 4.87 -21.53
CA ARG A 84 -4.08 6.11 -22.14
C ARG A 84 -2.88 6.71 -21.39
N SER A 85 -2.61 6.27 -20.17
CA SER A 85 -1.50 6.79 -19.35
C SER A 85 -0.32 5.82 -19.26
N LEU A 86 -0.44 4.61 -19.79
CA LEU A 86 0.62 3.62 -19.75
C LEU A 86 1.73 3.93 -20.74
N VAL A 87 2.96 3.64 -20.34
CA VAL A 87 4.17 3.82 -21.15
C VAL A 87 5.00 2.53 -21.05
N GLY A 88 5.15 1.85 -22.19
CA GLY A 88 5.98 0.65 -22.31
C GLY A 88 5.43 -0.62 -21.64
N ILE A 89 4.17 -0.62 -21.20
CA ILE A 89 3.52 -1.74 -20.51
C ILE A 89 2.03 -1.75 -20.86
N ASP A 90 1.40 -2.93 -20.89
CA ASP A 90 -0.04 -3.04 -21.09
C ASP A 90 -0.83 -3.03 -19.77
N PRO A 91 -2.17 -2.87 -19.79
CA PRO A 91 -2.99 -2.81 -18.59
C PRO A 91 -2.89 -4.06 -17.70
N PRO A 92 -2.98 -5.31 -18.21
CA PRO A 92 -2.81 -6.50 -17.39
C PRO A 92 -1.47 -6.56 -16.66
N ASP A 93 -0.38 -6.22 -17.32
CA ASP A 93 0.95 -6.24 -16.72
C ASP A 93 1.14 -5.11 -15.70
N PHE A 94 0.56 -3.94 -15.96
CA PHE A 94 0.54 -2.86 -14.97
C PHE A 94 -0.27 -3.24 -13.71
N TYR A 95 -1.40 -3.94 -13.84
CA TYR A 95 -2.12 -4.48 -12.69
C TYR A 95 -1.28 -5.49 -11.92
N ARG A 96 -0.54 -6.39 -12.59
CA ARG A 96 0.41 -7.32 -11.94
C ARG A 96 1.51 -6.56 -11.21
N LEU A 97 2.07 -5.52 -11.84
CA LEU A 97 3.09 -4.67 -11.24
C LEU A 97 2.61 -4.02 -9.93
N LEU A 98 1.36 -3.54 -9.88
CA LEU A 98 0.73 -3.03 -8.65
C LEU A 98 0.53 -4.16 -7.63
N ASN A 99 0.04 -5.31 -8.06
CA ASN A 99 -0.32 -6.42 -7.18
C ASN A 99 0.87 -7.16 -6.57
N GLN A 100 2.07 -6.97 -7.12
CA GLN A 100 3.33 -7.43 -6.52
C GLN A 100 3.81 -6.56 -5.35
N ARG A 101 3.14 -5.46 -5.04
CA ARG A 101 3.59 -4.46 -4.05
C ARG A 101 2.55 -4.19 -2.98
N VAL A 102 3.06 -3.77 -1.83
CA VAL A 102 2.28 -3.15 -0.76
C VAL A 102 2.62 -1.67 -0.71
N PHE A 103 1.62 -0.82 -0.55
CA PHE A 103 1.77 0.63 -0.64
C PHE A 103 1.59 1.30 0.71
N PHE A 104 2.41 2.32 0.95
CA PHE A 104 2.33 3.16 2.13
C PHE A 104 2.26 4.65 1.75
N TRP A 105 1.42 5.37 2.48
CA TRP A 105 1.41 6.83 2.47
C TRP A 105 2.49 7.34 3.43
N LEU A 106 3.21 8.39 3.03
CA LEU A 106 4.31 8.93 3.82
C LEU A 106 3.83 9.99 4.85
N THR A 107 2.59 10.43 4.75
CA THR A 107 2.02 11.40 5.68
C THR A 107 0.58 11.05 6.03
N GLU A 108 0.18 11.38 7.27
CA GLU A 108 -1.22 11.21 7.71
C GLU A 108 -2.18 12.03 6.84
N GLN A 109 -1.78 13.21 6.40
CA GLN A 109 -2.61 14.03 5.51
C GLN A 109 -2.97 13.30 4.19
N ARG A 110 -2.04 12.55 3.60
CA ARG A 110 -2.32 11.75 2.39
C ARG A 110 -3.26 10.59 2.68
N LEU A 111 -3.08 9.93 3.83
CA LEU A 111 -4.01 8.92 4.30
C LEU A 111 -5.42 9.49 4.48
N GLU A 112 -5.57 10.64 5.17
CA GLU A 112 -6.86 11.29 5.38
C GLU A 112 -7.52 11.69 4.05
N THR A 113 -6.73 12.15 3.07
CA THR A 113 -7.22 12.43 1.72
C THR A 113 -7.80 11.16 1.05
N LEU A 114 -7.17 10.00 1.26
CA LEU A 114 -7.68 8.72 0.73
C LEU A 114 -8.92 8.26 1.47
N LEU A 115 -8.92 8.33 2.80
CA LEU A 115 -10.09 8.00 3.64
C LEU A 115 -11.31 8.85 3.28
N GLY A 116 -11.10 10.15 3.00
CA GLY A 116 -12.15 11.09 2.58
C GLY A 116 -12.54 10.98 1.10
N ALA A 117 -11.86 10.14 0.30
CA ALA A 117 -12.18 10.00 -1.11
C ALA A 117 -13.58 9.39 -1.31
N ARG A 118 -14.28 9.82 -2.38
CA ARG A 118 -15.65 9.36 -2.70
C ARG A 118 -15.81 7.83 -2.70
N ALA A 119 -14.75 7.10 -3.06
CA ALA A 119 -14.76 5.64 -3.13
C ALA A 119 -14.75 4.97 -1.74
N TYR A 120 -14.34 5.68 -0.66
CA TYR A 120 -14.04 5.07 0.63
C TYR A 120 -14.64 5.77 1.84
N ARG A 121 -15.04 7.04 1.71
CA ARG A 121 -15.49 7.89 2.83
C ARG A 121 -16.71 7.37 3.61
N ASN A 122 -17.46 6.46 3.02
CA ASN A 122 -18.66 5.88 3.63
C ASN A 122 -18.41 4.49 4.24
N ASP A 123 -17.18 3.95 4.09
CA ASP A 123 -16.83 2.61 4.53
C ASP A 123 -15.80 2.68 5.67
N ALA A 124 -15.91 1.79 6.63
CA ALA A 124 -14.85 1.62 7.62
C ALA A 124 -13.60 1.05 6.94
N GLN A 125 -12.43 1.51 7.39
CA GLN A 125 -11.14 1.07 6.85
C GLN A 125 -10.21 0.63 7.99
N LEU A 126 -9.34 -0.33 7.71
CA LEU A 126 -8.20 -0.64 8.56
C LEU A 126 -7.06 0.32 8.23
N VAL A 127 -6.47 0.92 9.25
CA VAL A 127 -5.26 1.73 9.12
C VAL A 127 -4.16 1.12 9.97
N ILE A 128 -3.01 0.88 9.36
CA ILE A 128 -1.81 0.38 10.01
C ILE A 128 -0.74 1.45 9.92
N THR A 129 -0.14 1.81 11.07
CA THR A 129 1.00 2.72 11.14
C THR A 129 2.27 1.91 11.38
N VAL A 130 3.28 2.15 10.55
CA VAL A 130 4.57 1.44 10.58
C VAL A 130 5.70 2.42 10.85
N GLU A 131 6.72 1.96 11.57
CA GLU A 131 7.96 2.72 11.81
C GLU A 131 8.87 2.63 10.59
N THR A 132 9.19 3.77 10.00
CA THR A 132 9.89 3.83 8.70
C THR A 132 11.31 3.28 8.82
N GLU A 133 12.05 3.68 9.84
CA GLU A 133 13.44 3.24 10.06
C GLU A 133 13.52 1.71 10.09
N ARG A 134 12.70 1.06 10.93
CA ARG A 134 12.67 -0.40 11.02
C ARG A 134 12.26 -1.08 9.71
N LEU A 135 11.34 -0.50 8.97
CA LEU A 135 10.96 -1.04 7.66
C LEU A 135 12.13 -0.96 6.69
N LEU A 136 12.82 0.18 6.64
CA LEU A 136 13.95 0.38 5.75
C LEU A 136 15.15 -0.48 6.13
N ASP A 137 15.43 -0.68 7.43
CA ASP A 137 16.49 -1.57 7.89
C ASP A 137 16.36 -3.01 7.35
N ARG A 138 15.11 -3.48 7.18
CA ARG A 138 14.85 -4.86 6.72
C ARG A 138 14.57 -4.96 5.23
N TYR A 139 13.89 -3.99 4.66
CA TYR A 139 13.29 -4.05 3.33
C TYR A 139 13.81 -3.01 2.35
N SER A 140 14.88 -2.24 2.66
CA SER A 140 15.41 -1.20 1.76
C SER A 140 15.63 -1.71 0.33
N HIS A 141 16.11 -2.95 0.18
CA HIS A 141 16.34 -3.60 -1.11
C HIS A 141 15.05 -3.86 -1.95
N ALA A 142 13.89 -3.90 -1.29
CA ALA A 142 12.58 -4.11 -1.90
C ALA A 142 11.72 -2.84 -1.94
N VAL A 143 12.24 -1.73 -1.36
CA VAL A 143 11.52 -0.46 -1.30
C VAL A 143 11.74 0.36 -2.56
N THR A 144 10.64 0.89 -3.09
CA THR A 144 10.63 1.86 -4.18
C THR A 144 9.74 3.06 -3.83
N LEU A 145 10.02 4.19 -4.45
CA LEU A 145 9.25 5.43 -4.29
C LEU A 145 8.54 5.79 -5.59
N SER A 146 7.34 6.34 -5.45
CA SER A 146 6.57 6.87 -6.58
C SER A 146 6.23 8.35 -6.36
N ALA A 147 6.36 9.15 -7.42
CA ALA A 147 5.96 10.56 -7.44
C ALA A 147 4.46 10.76 -7.70
N ILE A 148 3.73 9.68 -7.95
CA ILE A 148 2.28 9.70 -8.25
C ILE A 148 1.56 8.68 -7.38
N ASN A 149 0.25 8.86 -7.18
CA ASN A 149 -0.62 7.78 -6.71
C ASN A 149 -0.78 6.79 -7.87
N SER A 150 -0.03 5.69 -7.83
CA SER A 150 0.01 4.69 -8.89
C SER A 150 -1.32 3.95 -9.04
N GLY A 151 -2.02 3.73 -7.93
CA GLY A 151 -3.32 3.06 -7.84
C GLY A 151 -4.52 3.96 -8.14
N SER A 152 -4.34 5.17 -8.70
CA SER A 152 -5.45 6.05 -9.01
C SER A 152 -5.30 6.76 -10.37
N THR A 153 -6.39 6.75 -11.13
CA THR A 153 -6.57 7.56 -12.34
C THR A 153 -7.75 8.54 -12.21
N ALA A 154 -8.22 8.78 -10.97
CA ALA A 154 -9.44 9.55 -10.68
C ALA A 154 -9.38 10.99 -11.20
N TYR A 155 -8.21 11.64 -11.02
CA TYR A 155 -7.92 12.97 -11.54
C TYR A 155 -7.17 12.91 -12.88
N ARG A 156 -6.17 13.74 -13.07
CA ARG A 156 -5.29 13.67 -14.23
C ARG A 156 -4.45 12.38 -14.15
N ALA A 157 -4.69 11.44 -15.08
CA ALA A 157 -3.85 10.26 -15.18
C ALA A 157 -2.44 10.66 -15.67
N MET A 158 -1.46 10.58 -14.78
CA MET A 158 -0.06 10.84 -15.12
C MET A 158 0.54 9.62 -15.84
N PRO A 159 1.52 9.81 -16.76
CA PRO A 159 2.25 8.71 -17.36
C PRO A 159 2.78 7.73 -16.30
N ARG A 160 2.60 6.44 -16.53
CA ARG A 160 2.96 5.36 -15.60
C ARG A 160 3.37 4.08 -16.34
N GLY A 161 4.19 3.29 -15.70
CA GLY A 161 4.74 2.05 -16.22
C GLY A 161 5.75 1.51 -15.20
N GLU A 162 6.69 0.68 -15.62
CA GLU A 162 7.75 0.16 -14.74
C GLU A 162 8.55 1.27 -14.05
N ALA A 163 8.90 2.33 -14.79
CA ALA A 163 9.61 3.50 -14.26
C ALA A 163 8.82 4.33 -13.25
N THR A 164 7.58 3.94 -12.90
CA THR A 164 6.80 4.59 -11.83
C THR A 164 7.39 4.33 -10.45
N PHE A 165 8.06 3.19 -10.28
CA PHE A 165 8.64 2.72 -9.02
C PHE A 165 10.16 2.79 -9.10
N VAL A 166 10.73 3.76 -8.38
CA VAL A 166 12.15 4.10 -8.42
C VAL A 166 12.81 3.69 -7.10
N PRO A 167 13.94 2.96 -7.11
CA PRO A 167 14.71 2.68 -5.90
C PRO A 167 15.04 3.95 -5.12
N VAL A 168 15.16 3.85 -3.79
CA VAL A 168 15.34 5.02 -2.90
C VAL A 168 16.56 5.82 -3.30
N GLU A 169 17.68 5.14 -3.57
CA GLU A 169 18.98 5.77 -3.90
C GLU A 169 18.93 6.51 -5.25
N GLU A 170 18.12 6.04 -6.20
CA GLU A 170 17.98 6.64 -7.54
C GLU A 170 16.91 7.74 -7.58
N TYR A 171 16.14 7.93 -6.48
CA TYR A 171 15.00 8.84 -6.47
C TYR A 171 15.45 10.31 -6.40
N ASP A 172 15.14 11.10 -7.45
CA ASP A 172 15.40 12.54 -7.52
C ASP A 172 14.43 13.33 -6.63
N TYR A 173 14.62 13.24 -5.32
CA TYR A 173 13.80 13.96 -4.34
C TYR A 173 13.89 15.47 -4.50
N GLU A 174 15.09 16.03 -4.63
CA GLU A 174 15.31 17.49 -4.67
C GLU A 174 14.74 18.11 -5.95
N GLY A 175 14.92 17.47 -7.11
CA GLY A 175 14.30 17.94 -8.35
C GLY A 175 12.77 17.95 -8.25
N ARG A 176 12.19 16.90 -7.68
CA ARG A 176 10.73 16.81 -7.49
C ARG A 176 10.21 17.79 -6.45
N ARG A 177 10.95 18.01 -5.36
CA ARG A 177 10.63 18.99 -4.32
C ARG A 177 10.57 20.43 -4.86
N ARG A 178 11.51 20.80 -5.75
CA ARG A 178 11.52 22.12 -6.40
C ARG A 178 10.25 22.35 -7.22
N VAL A 179 9.74 21.31 -7.89
CA VAL A 179 8.59 21.43 -8.79
C VAL A 179 7.26 21.31 -8.04
N ARG A 180 7.17 20.44 -7.02
CA ARG A 180 5.91 20.05 -6.37
C ARG A 180 5.80 20.41 -4.89
N GLY A 181 6.85 21.02 -4.33
CA GLY A 181 6.98 21.23 -2.89
C GLY A 181 7.29 19.94 -2.13
N ALA A 182 7.68 20.06 -0.86
CA ALA A 182 8.07 18.92 -0.02
C ALA A 182 6.95 17.86 0.09
N GLY A 183 5.71 18.28 0.31
CA GLY A 183 4.56 17.37 0.41
C GLY A 183 4.15 16.69 -0.90
N GLY A 184 4.65 17.16 -2.05
CA GLY A 184 4.39 16.62 -3.38
C GLY A 184 5.54 15.81 -3.97
N ALA A 185 6.71 15.82 -3.34
CA ALA A 185 7.92 15.20 -3.88
C ALA A 185 7.79 13.67 -3.98
N ILE A 186 7.23 13.02 -2.95
CA ILE A 186 6.94 11.58 -2.94
C ILE A 186 5.44 11.39 -2.70
N ALA A 187 4.80 10.58 -3.51
CA ALA A 187 3.39 10.25 -3.32
C ALA A 187 3.21 8.97 -2.50
N GLU A 188 3.99 7.95 -2.80
CA GLU A 188 3.88 6.61 -2.22
C GLU A 188 5.26 6.00 -2.00
N LEU A 189 5.37 5.16 -0.97
CA LEU A 189 6.40 4.17 -0.79
C LEU A 189 5.77 2.81 -1.05
N ALA A 190 6.43 1.96 -1.82
CA ALA A 190 5.98 0.61 -2.12
C ALA A 190 7.05 -0.41 -1.71
N VAL A 191 6.61 -1.55 -1.17
CA VAL A 191 7.45 -2.69 -0.82
C VAL A 191 7.07 -3.87 -1.69
N GLU A 192 8.01 -4.41 -2.45
CA GLU A 192 7.80 -5.59 -3.27
C GLU A 192 7.61 -6.84 -2.40
N GLY A 193 6.68 -7.72 -2.76
CA GLY A 193 6.33 -8.93 -2.01
C GLY A 193 5.53 -8.66 -0.73
N GLY A 194 5.78 -7.55 -0.04
CA GLY A 194 5.10 -7.17 1.21
C GLY A 194 6.01 -7.19 2.43
N VAL A 195 5.38 -7.21 3.61
CA VAL A 195 6.03 -7.13 4.94
C VAL A 195 5.49 -8.29 5.81
N PRO A 196 6.04 -9.51 5.67
CA PRO A 196 5.54 -10.69 6.39
C PRO A 196 5.71 -10.60 7.91
N ASP A 197 6.70 -9.90 8.41
CA ASP A 197 6.96 -9.66 9.84
C ASP A 197 6.39 -8.31 10.33
N LEU A 198 5.26 -7.89 9.76
CA LEU A 198 4.64 -6.58 10.02
C LEU A 198 4.54 -6.23 11.50
N LEU A 199 4.17 -7.18 12.37
CA LEU A 199 3.95 -6.91 13.79
C LEU A 199 5.23 -6.45 14.54
N GLU A 200 6.40 -6.76 14.00
CA GLU A 200 7.66 -6.27 14.55
C GLU A 200 7.93 -4.81 14.18
N LEU A 201 7.35 -4.33 13.08
CA LEU A 201 7.57 -3.01 12.51
C LEU A 201 6.41 -2.05 12.77
N ALA A 202 5.19 -2.58 12.91
CA ALA A 202 3.99 -1.79 13.15
C ALA A 202 4.04 -1.09 14.52
N LEU A 203 3.46 0.10 14.57
CA LEU A 203 3.21 0.86 15.80
C LEU A 203 1.78 0.61 16.28
N THR A 204 0.81 0.71 15.38
CA THR A 204 -0.61 0.55 15.67
C THR A 204 -1.36 -0.05 14.49
N ALA A 205 -2.46 -0.73 14.78
CA ALA A 205 -3.52 -1.04 13.84
C ALA A 205 -4.86 -0.57 14.43
N GLU A 206 -5.64 0.16 13.66
CA GLU A 206 -6.92 0.70 14.10
C GLU A 206 -7.97 0.64 12.98
N ARG A 207 -9.23 0.46 13.38
CA ARG A 207 -10.38 0.61 12.50
C ARG A 207 -10.82 2.08 12.49
N ARG A 208 -10.80 2.70 11.33
CA ARG A 208 -11.29 4.06 11.09
C ARG A 208 -12.71 4.00 10.54
N CYS A 209 -13.67 4.55 11.26
CA CYS A 209 -15.08 4.56 10.86
C CYS A 209 -15.47 5.89 10.18
N PRO A 210 -16.48 5.89 9.30
CA PRO A 210 -16.94 7.11 8.59
C PRO A 210 -17.39 8.24 9.53
N ASN A 211 -17.85 7.92 10.72
CA ASN A 211 -18.24 8.89 11.74
C ASN A 211 -17.07 9.51 12.53
N GLY A 212 -15.83 9.24 12.11
CA GLY A 212 -14.62 9.72 12.76
C GLY A 212 -14.13 8.85 13.94
N THR A 213 -14.88 7.81 14.33
CA THR A 213 -14.46 6.93 15.42
C THR A 213 -13.21 6.13 15.01
N ARG A 214 -12.25 6.06 15.93
CA ARG A 214 -11.03 5.25 15.82
C ARG A 214 -11.11 4.13 16.85
N GLN A 215 -11.14 2.88 16.40
CA GLN A 215 -11.17 1.70 17.25
C GLN A 215 -9.80 1.02 17.22
N PRO A 216 -9.03 1.03 18.31
CA PRO A 216 -7.76 0.31 18.38
C PRO A 216 -8.01 -1.20 18.22
N LEU A 217 -7.26 -1.83 17.33
CA LEU A 217 -7.26 -3.29 17.15
C LEU A 217 -5.99 -3.91 17.73
N TRP A 218 -4.87 -3.18 17.61
CA TRP A 218 -3.57 -3.64 18.09
C TRP A 218 -2.63 -2.44 18.27
N SER A 219 -1.71 -2.54 19.23
CA SER A 219 -0.59 -1.61 19.38
C SER A 219 0.64 -2.35 19.89
N ARG A 220 1.81 -1.96 19.38
CA ARG A 220 3.10 -2.42 19.94
C ARG A 220 3.22 -1.90 21.37
N ARG A 221 3.36 -2.78 22.35
CA ARG A 221 3.62 -2.37 23.74
C ARG A 221 4.97 -1.68 23.78
N ALA A 222 5.05 -0.53 24.44
CA ALA A 222 6.34 0.10 24.73
C ALA A 222 7.20 -0.91 25.53
N ALA A 223 8.37 -1.25 25.01
CA ALA A 223 9.34 -2.03 25.78
C ALA A 223 9.71 -1.19 27.00
N GLY A 224 9.22 -1.58 28.20
CA GLY A 224 9.61 -0.91 29.44
C GLY A 224 8.51 -0.52 30.43
N ALA A 225 7.26 -0.94 30.27
CA ALA A 225 6.26 -0.83 31.35
C ALA A 225 6.25 -2.14 32.18
N THR A 226 7.34 -2.42 32.88
CA THR A 226 7.30 -3.33 34.04
C THR A 226 6.61 -2.57 35.17
N ARG A 227 5.45 -3.06 35.63
CA ARG A 227 4.85 -2.64 36.90
C ARG A 227 5.67 -3.13 38.07
#